data_7ae9fb77a7692ba2d8acf618d6ec4999
#
_entry.id   7ae9fb77a7692ba2d8acf618d6ec4999
#
_cell.length_a   1.000
_cell.length_b   1.000
_cell.length_c   1.000
_cell.angle_alpha   90.00
_cell.angle_beta   90.00
_cell.angle_gamma   90.00
#
_symmetry.space_group_name_H-M   'P 1'
#
loop_
_entity.id
_entity.type
_entity.pdbx_description
1 polymer ?
#
loop_
_entity_poly.entity_id
_entity_poly.type
_entity_poly.pdbx_seq_one_letter_code
_entity_poly.pdbx_strand_id
1 'polypeptide(L)' 'MNKSTLEKANRLSKTIKALDDLNFVLCATYPQFSCSGLNVNSASFDEKTLCELKETIKNFIDKKQRELLEEFKML' A
#
# COMPACT_ATOMS: atom_id res chain seq x y z
N MET A 1 -8.59 6.08 -26.87
CA MET A 1 -8.07 5.05 -25.94
C MET A 1 -8.79 3.72 -26.22
N ASN A 2 -8.06 2.65 -26.45
CA ASN A 2 -8.69 1.36 -26.68
C ASN A 2 -9.08 0.68 -25.36
N LYS A 3 -9.86 -0.40 -25.44
CA LYS A 3 -10.37 -1.12 -24.29
C LYS A 3 -9.22 -1.66 -23.39
N SER A 4 -8.17 -2.19 -24.00
CA SER A 4 -7.02 -2.73 -23.28
C SER A 4 -6.30 -1.67 -22.47
N THR A 5 -6.10 -0.48 -23.05
CA THR A 5 -5.45 0.64 -22.36
C THR A 5 -6.31 1.14 -21.21
N LEU A 6 -7.64 1.20 -21.42
CA LEU A 6 -8.57 1.62 -20.37
C LEU A 6 -8.55 0.64 -19.19
N GLU A 7 -8.55 -0.66 -19.46
CA GLU A 7 -8.49 -1.68 -18.42
C GLU A 7 -7.20 -1.58 -17.61
N LYS A 8 -6.08 -1.34 -18.29
CA LYS A 8 -4.78 -1.17 -17.64
C LYS A 8 -4.78 0.09 -16.76
N ALA A 9 -5.32 1.20 -17.27
CA ALA A 9 -5.41 2.44 -16.51
C ALA A 9 -6.26 2.25 -15.25
N ASN A 10 -7.39 1.55 -15.36
CA ASN A 10 -8.25 1.28 -14.21
C ASN A 10 -7.56 0.42 -13.16
N ARG A 11 -6.80 -0.59 -13.60
CA ARG A 11 -6.05 -1.47 -12.70
C ARG A 11 -4.98 -0.69 -11.95
N LEU A 12 -4.22 0.15 -12.65
CA LEU A 12 -3.19 0.99 -12.03
C LEU A 12 -3.79 1.96 -11.03
N SER A 13 -4.91 2.58 -11.39
CA SER A 13 -5.61 3.52 -10.52
C SER A 13 -6.08 2.86 -9.23
N LYS A 14 -6.63 1.65 -9.32
CA LYS A 14 -7.06 0.89 -8.15
C LYS A 14 -5.89 0.54 -7.24
N THR A 15 -4.76 0.15 -7.82
CA THR A 15 -3.57 -0.21 -7.06
C THR A 15 -3.00 1.01 -6.35
N ILE A 16 -2.94 2.15 -7.04
CA ILE A 16 -2.46 3.39 -6.44
C ILE A 16 -3.33 3.79 -5.26
N LYS A 17 -4.65 3.68 -5.42
CA LYS A 17 -5.59 3.99 -4.32
C LYS A 17 -5.41 3.03 -3.14
N ALA A 18 -5.23 1.75 -3.42
CA ALA A 18 -5.00 0.76 -2.36
C ALA A 18 -3.72 1.07 -1.57
N LEU A 19 -2.67 1.54 -2.26
CA LEU A 19 -1.44 1.96 -1.59
C LEU A 19 -1.64 3.20 -0.73
N ASP A 20 -2.47 4.15 -1.18
CA ASP A 20 -2.83 5.31 -0.38
C ASP A 20 -3.58 4.90 0.90
N ASP A 21 -4.52 3.95 0.77
CA ASP A 21 -5.28 3.44 1.90
C ASP A 21 -4.35 2.72 2.89
N LEU A 22 -3.39 1.96 2.38
CA LEU A 22 -2.40 1.29 3.22
C LEU A 22 -1.54 2.31 3.97
N ASN A 23 -1.12 3.37 3.29
CA ASN A 23 -0.34 4.44 3.91
C ASN A 23 -1.14 5.11 5.03
N PHE A 24 -2.44 5.31 4.83
CA PHE A 24 -3.31 5.87 5.85
C PHE A 24 -3.40 4.96 7.07
N VAL A 25 -3.49 3.65 6.86
CA VAL A 25 -3.50 2.66 7.96
C VAL A 25 -2.20 2.75 8.77
N LEU A 26 -1.07 2.98 8.10
CA LEU A 26 0.22 3.10 8.79
C LEU A 26 0.35 4.37 9.64
N CYS A 27 -0.52 5.35 9.43
CA CYS A 27 -0.54 6.55 10.28
C CYS A 27 -1.11 6.26 11.66
N ALA A 28 -1.81 5.15 11.85
CA ALA A 28 -2.29 4.74 13.18
C ALA A 28 -1.09 4.34 14.05
N THR A 29 -1.23 4.55 15.35
CA THR A 29 -0.18 4.18 16.30
C THR A 29 0.08 2.68 16.27
N TYR A 30 -0.99 1.89 16.23
CA TYR A 30 -0.93 0.42 16.19
C TYR A 30 -1.82 -0.08 15.06
N PRO A 31 -1.32 -0.10 13.81
CA PRO A 31 -2.12 -0.62 12.71
C PRO A 31 -2.47 -2.08 12.89
N GLN A 32 -3.67 -2.44 12.48
CA GLN A 32 -4.17 -3.79 12.59
C GLN A 32 -4.26 -4.42 11.20
N PHE A 33 -3.81 -5.66 11.10
CA PHE A 33 -3.83 -6.43 9.86
C PHE A 33 -4.72 -7.67 10.06
N SER A 34 -5.55 -7.97 9.07
CA SER A 34 -6.41 -9.14 9.14
C SER A 34 -6.40 -9.90 7.82
N CYS A 35 -6.49 -11.21 7.92
CA CYS A 35 -6.51 -12.09 6.76
C CYS A 35 -7.22 -13.38 7.13
N SER A 36 -8.28 -13.74 6.38
CA SER A 36 -8.96 -15.05 6.48
C SER A 36 -9.21 -15.54 7.92
N GLY A 37 -9.74 -14.66 8.78
CA GLY A 37 -10.06 -15.02 10.16
C GLY A 37 -8.92 -14.87 11.15
N LEU A 38 -7.73 -14.49 10.68
CA LEU A 38 -6.60 -14.18 11.54
C LEU A 38 -6.42 -12.67 11.63
N ASN A 39 -6.39 -12.16 12.85
CA ASN A 39 -6.16 -10.73 13.09
C ASN A 39 -4.83 -10.55 13.81
N VAL A 40 -3.96 -9.70 13.26
CA VAL A 40 -2.69 -9.35 13.87
C VAL A 40 -2.73 -7.88 14.25
N ASN A 41 -2.60 -7.60 15.54
CA ASN A 41 -2.52 -6.24 16.03
C ASN A 41 -1.05 -5.90 16.30
N SER A 42 -0.55 -4.84 15.68
CA SER A 42 0.84 -4.45 15.82
C SER A 42 1.21 -4.02 17.24
N ALA A 43 0.22 -3.80 18.12
CA ALA A 43 0.47 -3.57 19.54
C ALA A 43 1.16 -4.76 20.21
N SER A 44 1.08 -5.96 19.60
CA SER A 44 1.77 -7.15 20.09
C SER A 44 3.28 -7.12 19.82
N PHE A 45 3.73 -6.24 18.93
CA PHE A 45 5.15 -6.10 18.62
C PHE A 45 5.82 -5.14 19.60
N ASP A 46 7.12 -5.34 19.83
CA ASP A 46 7.89 -4.36 20.57
C ASP A 46 8.06 -3.09 19.71
N GLU A 47 8.41 -2.00 20.37
CA GLU A 47 8.47 -0.69 19.74
C GLU A 47 9.45 -0.66 18.54
N LYS A 48 10.60 -1.29 18.71
CA LYS A 48 11.62 -1.37 17.66
C LYS A 48 11.11 -2.13 16.44
N THR A 49 10.51 -3.30 16.65
CA THR A 49 9.96 -4.12 15.58
C THR A 49 8.84 -3.39 14.84
N LEU A 50 7.97 -2.71 15.58
CA LEU A 50 6.89 -1.92 15.00
C LEU A 50 7.42 -0.80 14.11
N CYS A 51 8.43 -0.07 14.57
CA CYS A 51 9.04 1.00 13.78
C CYS A 51 9.67 0.47 12.49
N GLU A 52 10.38 -0.64 12.58
CA GLU A 52 11.00 -1.27 11.42
C GLU A 52 9.95 -1.73 10.40
N LEU A 53 8.85 -2.32 10.89
CA LEU A 53 7.75 -2.76 10.03
C LEU A 53 7.11 -1.59 9.30
N LYS A 54 6.78 -0.53 10.02
CA LYS A 54 6.18 0.67 9.43
C LYS A 54 7.09 1.30 8.40
N GLU A 55 8.37 1.42 8.71
CA GLU A 55 9.35 2.00 7.80
C GLU A 55 9.50 1.18 6.53
N THR A 56 9.56 -0.14 6.66
CA THR A 56 9.67 -1.04 5.52
C THR A 56 8.46 -0.92 4.60
N ILE A 57 7.26 -0.93 5.17
CA ILE A 57 6.03 -0.80 4.38
C ILE A 57 5.94 0.57 3.73
N LYS A 58 6.30 1.63 4.45
CA LYS A 58 6.27 2.98 3.92
C LYS A 58 7.23 3.14 2.74
N ASN A 59 8.43 2.61 2.85
CA ASN A 59 9.41 2.66 1.76
C ASN A 59 8.90 1.89 0.54
N PHE A 60 8.26 0.75 0.75
CA PHE A 60 7.64 -0.02 -0.31
C PHE A 60 6.54 0.78 -1.01
N ILE A 61 5.67 1.42 -0.23
CA ILE A 61 4.58 2.23 -0.78
C ILE A 61 5.12 3.37 -1.64
N ASP A 62 6.09 4.12 -1.12
CA ASP A 62 6.68 5.25 -1.84
C ASP A 62 7.29 4.82 -3.17
N LYS A 63 8.02 3.72 -3.15
CA LYS A 63 8.66 3.17 -4.35
C LYS A 63 7.61 2.72 -5.36
N LYS A 64 6.60 1.97 -4.91
CA LYS A 64 5.56 1.43 -5.80
C LYS A 64 4.68 2.52 -6.39
N GLN A 65 4.28 3.49 -5.59
CA GLN A 65 3.47 4.60 -6.10
C GLN A 65 4.21 5.36 -7.19
N ARG A 66 5.50 5.57 -7.02
CA ARG A 66 6.33 6.25 -8.02
C ARG A 66 6.40 5.46 -9.33
N GLU A 67 6.64 4.15 -9.23
CA GLU A 67 6.69 3.26 -10.39
C GLU A 67 5.35 3.24 -11.13
N LEU A 68 4.25 3.11 -10.40
CA LEU A 68 2.92 3.00 -10.98
C LEU A 68 2.47 4.32 -11.62
N LEU A 69 2.84 5.46 -11.03
CA LEU A 69 2.53 6.75 -11.61
C LEU A 69 3.28 6.97 -12.92
N GLU A 70 4.53 6.54 -13.00
CA GLU A 70 5.29 6.61 -14.25
C GLU A 70 4.65 5.72 -15.31
N GLU A 71 4.26 4.52 -14.93
CA GLU A 71 3.59 3.59 -15.84
C GLU A 71 2.26 4.16 -16.34
N PHE A 72 1.50 4.80 -15.45
CA PHE A 72 0.24 5.45 -15.80
C PHE A 72 0.45 6.59 -16.80
N LYS A 73 1.50 7.38 -16.63
CA LYS A 73 1.83 8.48 -17.53
C LYS A 73 2.21 8.01 -18.91
N MET A 74 2.71 6.79 -19.04
CA MET A 74 3.11 6.23 -20.32
C MET A 74 1.96 5.61 -21.10
N LEU A 75 0.77 5.57 -20.55
CA LEU A 75 -0.41 5.13 -21.28
C LEU A 75 -0.89 6.24 -22.22
#